data_ad5c9af542983bee978f2c63b601874c
#
_entry.id   ad5c9af542983bee978f2c63b601874c
#
_cell.length_a   1.000
_cell.length_b   1.000
_cell.length_c   1.000
_cell.angle_alpha   90.00
_cell.angle_beta   90.00
_cell.angle_gamma   90.00
#
_symmetry.space_group_name_H-M   'P 1'
#
loop_
_entity.id
_entity.type
_entity.pdbx_description
1 polymer ?
#
loop_
_entity_poly.entity_id
_entity_poly.type
_entity_poly.pdbx_seq_one_letter_code
_entity_poly.pdbx_strand_id
1 'polypeptide(L)'
;MKELFDLLTKDIVFEEAVNYFKDKIPLKPSEFYKLAEEYKALAFTVSGYTSAQVIYKFHDEILKAIENGTTMRDFKNNMNEFLESKGYEGITNFQADNIFRTNMQTAYQVGHYKQMTSSEVMKLRPYWQYDAVNDKHTRPSHLAMDGRVFRADDPIWDIWYPPNGFRCRCGIITLSERQVKERGLRVEQGAPRAAEVGGKFVNVMPDPKFSKNPAKNSFEPELKNYPKSIEKAFEKREMSTKGKK
;
A
#
# COMPACT_ATOMS: atom_id res chain seq x y z
N MET A 1 2.24 -32.66 -19.89
CA MET A 1 0.91 -32.01 -19.97
C MET A 1 0.34 -31.68 -18.60
N LYS A 2 0.36 -32.60 -17.64
CA LYS A 2 -0.13 -32.34 -16.27
C LYS A 2 0.69 -31.24 -15.57
N GLU A 3 2.02 -31.30 -15.63
CA GLU A 3 2.91 -30.27 -15.05
C GLU A 3 2.71 -28.88 -15.66
N LEU A 4 2.46 -28.80 -16.98
CA LEU A 4 2.16 -27.53 -17.65
C LEU A 4 0.78 -26.98 -17.23
N PHE A 5 -0.21 -27.85 -17.05
CA PHE A 5 -1.52 -27.47 -16.56
C PHE A 5 -1.45 -26.99 -15.11
N ASP A 6 -0.71 -27.70 -14.25
CA ASP A 6 -0.48 -27.32 -12.84
C ASP A 6 0.28 -25.99 -12.74
N LEU A 7 1.21 -25.72 -13.67
CA LEU A 7 1.92 -24.43 -13.77
C LEU A 7 0.99 -23.29 -14.22
N LEU A 8 0.08 -23.56 -15.16
CA LEU A 8 -0.87 -22.57 -15.69
C LEU A 8 -2.06 -22.31 -14.77
N THR A 9 -2.36 -23.24 -13.86
CA THR A 9 -3.44 -23.12 -12.87
C THR A 9 -2.95 -22.70 -11.49
N LYS A 10 -1.63 -22.58 -11.32
CA LYS A 10 -1.05 -22.07 -10.07
C LYS A 10 -1.42 -20.59 -9.93
N ASP A 11 -2.11 -20.26 -8.87
CA ASP A 11 -2.44 -18.87 -8.56
C ASP A 11 -1.16 -18.03 -8.58
N ILE A 12 -1.14 -16.97 -9.40
CA ILE A 12 -0.03 -16.03 -9.45
C ILE A 12 -0.11 -15.17 -8.19
N VAL A 13 0.65 -15.55 -7.19
CA VAL A 13 0.76 -14.79 -5.96
C VAL A 13 1.70 -13.60 -6.17
N PHE A 14 1.26 -12.42 -5.78
CA PHE A 14 2.09 -11.22 -5.80
C PHE A 14 3.00 -11.19 -4.56
N GLU A 15 4.12 -11.92 -4.64
CA GLU A 15 5.01 -12.21 -3.49
C GLU A 15 5.50 -10.94 -2.77
N GLU A 16 5.83 -9.89 -3.50
CA GLU A 16 6.32 -8.64 -2.91
C GLU A 16 5.25 -7.96 -2.04
N ALA A 17 3.98 -8.01 -2.45
CA ALA A 17 2.87 -7.48 -1.67
C ALA A 17 2.59 -8.34 -0.42
N VAL A 18 2.62 -9.67 -0.59
CA VAL A 18 2.47 -10.64 0.50
C VAL A 18 3.57 -10.43 1.55
N ASN A 19 4.83 -10.43 1.13
CA ASN A 19 5.98 -10.29 2.02
C ASN A 19 5.93 -8.96 2.78
N TYR A 20 5.62 -7.86 2.08
CA TYR A 20 5.47 -6.57 2.73
C TYR A 20 4.40 -6.60 3.83
N PHE A 21 3.21 -7.14 3.53
CA PHE A 21 2.12 -7.12 4.51
C PHE A 21 2.34 -8.10 5.65
N LYS A 22 2.86 -9.28 5.36
CA LYS A 22 3.22 -10.32 6.35
C LYS A 22 4.21 -9.82 7.39
N ASP A 23 5.13 -8.94 6.98
CA ASP A 23 6.16 -8.40 7.86
C ASP A 23 5.68 -7.24 8.74
N LYS A 24 4.46 -6.74 8.55
CA LYS A 24 3.89 -5.72 9.44
C LYS A 24 3.67 -6.27 10.84
N ILE A 25 3.98 -5.45 11.83
CA ILE A 25 3.82 -5.80 13.24
C ILE A 25 2.49 -5.29 13.76
N PRO A 26 1.56 -6.16 14.16
CA PRO A 26 0.31 -5.75 14.77
C PRO A 26 0.56 -5.06 16.13
N LEU A 27 0.10 -3.83 16.26
CA LEU A 27 0.25 -2.99 17.45
C LEU A 27 -1.10 -2.45 17.90
N LYS A 28 -1.24 -2.22 19.21
CA LYS A 28 -2.39 -1.47 19.74
C LYS A 28 -2.35 -0.02 19.24
N PRO A 29 -3.52 0.63 19.04
CA PRO A 29 -3.54 2.02 18.59
C PRO A 29 -2.68 2.96 19.45
N SER A 30 -2.67 2.79 20.76
CA SER A 30 -1.86 3.58 21.70
C SER A 30 -0.34 3.45 21.48
N GLU A 31 0.11 2.33 20.95
CA GLU A 31 1.50 2.08 20.58
C GLU A 31 1.79 2.59 19.17
N PHE A 32 0.91 2.27 18.21
CA PHE A 32 1.03 2.67 16.82
C PHE A 32 1.11 4.19 16.64
N TYR A 33 0.24 4.95 17.33
CA TYR A 33 0.22 6.42 17.19
C TYR A 33 1.42 7.13 17.84
N LYS A 34 2.20 6.43 18.67
CA LYS A 34 3.47 6.94 19.21
C LYS A 34 4.65 6.73 18.26
N LEU A 35 4.49 5.91 17.21
CA LEU A 35 5.55 5.72 16.22
C LEU A 35 5.73 7.00 15.40
N ALA A 36 6.95 7.30 15.04
CA ALA A 36 7.25 8.27 14.01
C ALA A 36 6.62 7.82 12.67
N GLU A 37 6.30 8.79 11.81
CA GLU A 37 5.53 8.51 10.57
C GLU A 37 6.23 7.49 9.66
N GLU A 38 7.55 7.53 9.58
CA GLU A 38 8.36 6.60 8.79
C GLU A 38 8.20 5.15 9.22
N TYR A 39 7.91 4.90 10.50
CA TYR A 39 7.80 3.54 11.04
C TYR A 39 6.39 2.97 10.97
N LYS A 40 5.38 3.80 10.73
CA LYS A 40 4.00 3.35 10.59
C LYS A 40 3.80 2.41 9.39
N ALA A 41 4.64 2.53 8.38
CA ALA A 41 4.62 1.60 7.24
C ALA A 41 4.94 0.15 7.63
N LEU A 42 5.71 -0.06 8.71
CA LEU A 42 6.14 -1.37 9.22
C LEU A 42 5.19 -1.95 10.26
N ALA A 43 4.21 -1.17 10.69
CA ALA A 43 3.25 -1.55 11.72
C ALA A 43 1.84 -1.66 11.13
N PHE A 44 1.00 -2.39 11.85
CA PHE A 44 -0.43 -2.54 11.55
C PHE A 44 -1.26 -2.26 12.79
N THR A 45 -2.34 -1.53 12.64
CA THR A 45 -3.34 -1.34 13.69
C THR A 45 -4.72 -1.13 13.10
N VAL A 46 -5.73 -1.34 13.92
CA VAL A 46 -7.13 -1.00 13.61
C VAL A 46 -7.68 -0.15 14.74
N SER A 47 -8.16 1.05 14.40
CA SER A 47 -8.77 1.96 15.38
C SER A 47 -10.03 1.34 16.00
N GLY A 48 -10.23 1.59 17.29
CA GLY A 48 -11.39 1.09 18.04
C GLY A 48 -11.15 -0.25 18.76
N TYR A 49 -10.03 -0.93 18.51
CA TYR A 49 -9.68 -2.18 19.16
C TYR A 49 -8.38 -2.06 19.95
N THR A 50 -8.40 -2.54 21.21
CA THR A 50 -7.23 -2.55 22.09
C THR A 50 -6.69 -3.96 22.34
N SER A 51 -7.47 -4.99 21.99
CA SER A 51 -7.04 -6.38 22.11
C SER A 51 -6.03 -6.73 21.04
N ALA A 52 -4.84 -7.18 21.43
CA ALA A 52 -3.82 -7.66 20.52
C ALA A 52 -4.31 -8.84 19.66
N GLN A 53 -5.14 -9.72 20.23
CA GLN A 53 -5.74 -10.85 19.52
C GLN A 53 -6.68 -10.39 18.40
N VAL A 54 -7.49 -9.35 18.64
CA VAL A 54 -8.39 -8.79 17.64
C VAL A 54 -7.58 -8.13 16.51
N ILE A 55 -6.58 -7.32 16.85
CA ILE A 55 -5.73 -6.65 15.85
C ILE A 55 -4.97 -7.67 15.00
N TYR A 56 -4.45 -8.72 15.64
CA TYR A 56 -3.79 -9.82 14.91
C TYR A 56 -4.75 -10.54 13.96
N LYS A 57 -6.01 -10.77 14.37
CA LYS A 57 -7.01 -11.40 13.50
C LYS A 57 -7.32 -10.55 12.27
N PHE A 58 -7.44 -9.23 12.42
CA PHE A 58 -7.55 -8.32 11.27
C PHE A 58 -6.36 -8.43 10.30
N HIS A 59 -5.15 -8.44 10.85
CA HIS A 59 -3.93 -8.62 10.06
C HIS A 59 -3.95 -9.95 9.30
N ASP A 60 -4.25 -11.05 9.98
CA ASP A 60 -4.30 -12.40 9.40
C ASP A 60 -5.33 -12.50 8.27
N GLU A 61 -6.53 -11.96 8.44
CA GLU A 61 -7.58 -12.00 7.41
C GLU A 61 -7.23 -11.13 6.18
N ILE A 62 -6.54 -10.00 6.37
CA ILE A 62 -6.05 -9.19 5.25
C ILE A 62 -4.90 -9.91 4.55
N LEU A 63 -3.97 -10.52 5.29
CA LEU A 63 -2.89 -11.31 4.70
C LEU A 63 -3.44 -12.44 3.82
N LYS A 64 -4.43 -13.19 4.31
CA LYS A 64 -5.14 -14.22 3.53
C LYS A 64 -5.77 -13.65 2.26
N ALA A 65 -6.31 -12.44 2.33
CA ALA A 65 -6.88 -11.80 1.16
C ALA A 65 -5.82 -11.45 0.10
N ILE A 66 -4.64 -11.00 0.53
CA ILE A 66 -3.50 -10.73 -0.37
C ILE A 66 -2.95 -12.02 -0.96
N GLU A 67 -2.84 -13.09 -0.17
CA GLU A 67 -2.29 -14.38 -0.59
C GLU A 67 -3.25 -15.18 -1.49
N ASN A 68 -4.53 -15.21 -1.15
CA ASN A 68 -5.50 -16.15 -1.71
C ASN A 68 -6.66 -15.46 -2.46
N GLY A 69 -6.65 -14.13 -2.58
CA GLY A 69 -7.71 -13.39 -3.27
C GLY A 69 -9.06 -13.40 -2.53
N THR A 70 -9.06 -13.57 -1.20
CA THR A 70 -10.29 -13.53 -0.39
C THR A 70 -11.04 -12.22 -0.61
N THR A 71 -12.36 -12.29 -0.82
CA THR A 71 -13.14 -11.10 -1.10
C THR A 71 -13.39 -10.24 0.15
N MET A 72 -13.71 -8.96 -0.06
CA MET A 72 -14.10 -8.06 1.06
C MET A 72 -15.33 -8.60 1.83
N ARG A 73 -16.23 -9.30 1.15
CA ARG A 73 -17.40 -9.94 1.78
C ARG A 73 -16.97 -11.02 2.75
N ASP A 74 -16.09 -11.91 2.30
CA ASP A 74 -15.57 -13.01 3.12
C ASP A 74 -14.76 -12.47 4.29
N PHE A 75 -13.87 -11.49 4.04
CA PHE A 75 -13.17 -10.76 5.10
C PHE A 75 -14.13 -10.23 6.17
N LYS A 76 -15.20 -9.53 5.76
CA LYS A 76 -16.18 -8.99 6.69
C LYS A 76 -16.90 -10.08 7.48
N ASN A 77 -17.33 -11.16 6.82
CA ASN A 77 -18.03 -12.27 7.45
C ASN A 77 -17.14 -12.97 8.50
N ASN A 78 -15.89 -13.30 8.12
CA ASN A 78 -14.91 -13.92 9.01
C ASN A 78 -14.59 -13.04 10.23
N MET A 79 -14.48 -11.72 10.01
CA MET A 79 -14.24 -10.78 11.10
C MET A 79 -15.43 -10.66 12.04
N ASN A 80 -16.66 -10.60 11.50
CA ASN A 80 -17.86 -10.51 12.33
C ASN A 80 -18.05 -11.77 13.20
N GLU A 81 -17.94 -12.95 12.61
CA GLU A 81 -17.99 -14.21 13.34
C GLU A 81 -16.96 -14.25 14.48
N PHE A 82 -15.72 -13.85 14.20
CA PHE A 82 -14.69 -13.80 15.23
C PHE A 82 -14.99 -12.76 16.32
N LEU A 83 -15.39 -11.54 15.94
CA LEU A 83 -15.66 -10.46 16.89
C LEU A 83 -16.84 -10.81 17.81
N GLU A 84 -17.91 -11.34 17.24
CA GLU A 84 -19.09 -11.80 17.99
C GLU A 84 -18.73 -12.93 18.97
N SER A 85 -17.87 -13.88 18.56
CA SER A 85 -17.35 -14.94 19.44
C SER A 85 -16.55 -14.42 20.65
N LYS A 86 -16.06 -13.16 20.55
CA LYS A 86 -15.32 -12.48 21.62
C LYS A 86 -16.14 -11.44 22.37
N GLY A 87 -17.44 -11.34 22.08
CA GLY A 87 -18.36 -10.40 22.73
C GLY A 87 -18.25 -8.96 22.20
N TYR A 88 -17.67 -8.75 21.02
CA TYR A 88 -17.65 -7.47 20.32
C TYR A 88 -18.80 -7.38 19.34
N GLU A 89 -19.22 -6.16 19.04
CA GLU A 89 -20.06 -5.91 17.85
C GLU A 89 -19.26 -6.16 16.57
N GLY A 90 -19.94 -6.62 15.52
CA GLY A 90 -19.35 -6.79 14.20
C GLY A 90 -18.96 -5.45 13.56
N ILE A 91 -18.13 -5.49 12.52
CA ILE A 91 -17.76 -4.31 11.76
C ILE A 91 -18.84 -3.94 10.75
N THR A 92 -19.05 -2.64 10.57
CA THR A 92 -19.94 -2.11 9.54
C THR A 92 -19.36 -2.31 8.13
N ASN A 93 -20.21 -2.17 7.09
CA ASN A 93 -19.75 -2.20 5.70
C ASN A 93 -18.69 -1.13 5.43
N PHE A 94 -18.85 0.07 5.99
CA PHE A 94 -17.89 1.17 5.83
C PHE A 94 -16.53 0.84 6.47
N GLN A 95 -16.54 0.29 7.67
CA GLN A 95 -15.30 -0.12 8.37
C GLN A 95 -14.59 -1.24 7.61
N ALA A 96 -15.33 -2.28 7.19
CA ALA A 96 -14.79 -3.37 6.39
C ALA A 96 -14.14 -2.85 5.10
N ASP A 97 -14.86 -2.03 4.34
CA ASP A 97 -14.40 -1.45 3.08
C ASP A 97 -13.14 -0.57 3.29
N ASN A 98 -13.14 0.28 4.32
CA ASN A 98 -12.01 1.16 4.60
C ASN A 98 -10.75 0.37 5.00
N ILE A 99 -10.88 -0.59 5.91
CA ILE A 99 -9.76 -1.42 6.39
C ILE A 99 -9.24 -2.28 5.25
N PHE A 100 -10.12 -3.01 4.57
CA PHE A 100 -9.75 -3.94 3.51
C PHE A 100 -9.07 -3.22 2.35
N ARG A 101 -9.75 -2.25 1.73
CA ARG A 101 -9.22 -1.57 0.53
C ARG A 101 -7.94 -0.80 0.79
N THR A 102 -7.84 -0.10 1.92
CA THR A 102 -6.64 0.69 2.22
C THR A 102 -5.41 -0.21 2.37
N ASN A 103 -5.55 -1.34 3.07
CA ASN A 103 -4.43 -2.25 3.27
C ASN A 103 -4.07 -3.06 2.02
N MET A 104 -5.07 -3.55 1.28
CA MET A 104 -4.86 -4.24 0.00
C MET A 104 -4.13 -3.32 -0.99
N GLN A 105 -4.62 -2.08 -1.16
CA GLN A 105 -4.00 -1.11 -2.04
C GLN A 105 -2.57 -0.75 -1.62
N THR A 106 -2.34 -0.57 -0.31
CA THR A 106 -0.99 -0.27 0.18
C THR A 106 -0.02 -1.42 -0.11
N ALA A 107 -0.43 -2.66 0.18
CA ALA A 107 0.41 -3.83 -0.08
C ALA A 107 0.72 -3.99 -1.57
N TYR A 108 -0.30 -3.85 -2.42
CA TYR A 108 -0.14 -3.90 -3.87
C TYR A 108 0.83 -2.81 -4.38
N GLN A 109 0.65 -1.57 -3.95
CA GLN A 109 1.50 -0.46 -4.41
C GLN A 109 2.94 -0.60 -3.92
N VAL A 110 3.17 -1.08 -2.71
CA VAL A 110 4.53 -1.35 -2.21
C VAL A 110 5.21 -2.46 -3.01
N GLY A 111 4.50 -3.54 -3.29
CA GLY A 111 5.01 -4.61 -4.16
C GLY A 111 5.32 -4.10 -5.57
N HIS A 112 4.41 -3.33 -6.16
CA HIS A 112 4.59 -2.72 -7.48
C HIS A 112 5.79 -1.76 -7.51
N TYR A 113 5.98 -0.95 -6.46
CA TYR A 113 7.15 -0.09 -6.34
C TYR A 113 8.47 -0.87 -6.41
N LYS A 114 8.56 -2.01 -5.71
CA LYS A 114 9.75 -2.87 -5.76
C LYS A 114 10.07 -3.32 -7.18
N GLN A 115 9.06 -3.78 -7.92
CA GLN A 115 9.23 -4.23 -9.30
C GLN A 115 9.65 -3.06 -10.20
N MET A 116 8.99 -1.91 -10.07
CA MET A 116 9.27 -0.72 -10.89
C MET A 116 10.65 -0.12 -10.63
N THR A 117 11.17 -0.25 -9.41
CA THR A 117 12.49 0.31 -9.01
C THR A 117 13.66 -0.66 -9.22
N SER A 118 13.43 -1.86 -9.77
CA SER A 118 14.53 -2.72 -10.18
C SER A 118 15.39 -2.02 -11.26
N SER A 119 16.69 -2.29 -11.23
CA SER A 119 17.66 -1.63 -12.12
C SER A 119 17.32 -1.80 -13.61
N GLU A 120 16.79 -2.96 -13.97
CA GLU A 120 16.39 -3.31 -15.34
C GLU A 120 15.15 -2.53 -15.77
N VAL A 121 14.13 -2.49 -14.91
CA VAL A 121 12.90 -1.76 -15.21
C VAL A 121 13.16 -0.25 -15.28
N MET A 122 13.93 0.31 -14.35
CA MET A 122 14.27 1.73 -14.35
C MET A 122 15.01 2.17 -15.63
N LYS A 123 15.90 1.33 -16.18
CA LYS A 123 16.59 1.59 -17.45
C LYS A 123 15.64 1.58 -18.64
N LEU A 124 14.69 0.65 -18.68
CA LEU A 124 13.77 0.47 -19.80
C LEU A 124 12.56 1.41 -19.74
N ARG A 125 12.16 1.80 -18.53
CA ARG A 125 10.92 2.54 -18.24
C ARG A 125 11.19 3.68 -17.22
N PRO A 126 11.99 4.69 -17.60
CA PRO A 126 12.46 5.74 -16.70
C PRO A 126 11.43 6.84 -16.40
N TYR A 127 10.20 6.69 -16.88
CA TYR A 127 9.11 7.64 -16.63
C TYR A 127 7.93 6.94 -15.99
N TRP A 128 7.30 7.63 -15.06
CA TRP A 128 6.11 7.18 -14.36
C TRP A 128 4.96 8.16 -14.56
N GLN A 129 3.78 7.61 -14.82
CA GLN A 129 2.54 8.37 -14.97
C GLN A 129 1.63 8.07 -13.78
N TYR A 130 1.11 9.10 -13.15
CA TYR A 130 0.07 8.95 -12.14
C TYR A 130 -1.24 8.58 -12.83
N ASP A 131 -1.89 7.53 -12.34
CA ASP A 131 -3.11 6.97 -12.90
C ASP A 131 -4.22 7.00 -11.85
N ALA A 132 -5.13 7.96 -11.96
CA ALA A 132 -6.31 8.04 -11.10
C ALA A 132 -7.49 7.34 -11.73
N VAL A 133 -8.31 6.69 -10.91
CA VAL A 133 -9.61 6.18 -11.39
C VAL A 133 -10.53 7.36 -11.62
N ASN A 134 -10.89 7.62 -12.89
CA ASN A 134 -11.69 8.78 -13.31
C ASN A 134 -13.18 8.56 -13.08
N ASP A 135 -13.62 8.56 -11.81
CA ASP A 135 -15.04 8.48 -11.43
C ASP A 135 -15.41 9.49 -10.34
N LYS A 136 -16.72 9.55 -10.04
CA LYS A 136 -17.28 10.46 -9.02
C LYS A 136 -16.77 10.26 -7.58
N HIS A 137 -16.06 9.17 -7.31
CA HIS A 137 -15.53 8.86 -5.99
C HIS A 137 -14.04 9.25 -5.86
N THR A 138 -13.41 9.66 -6.95
CA THR A 138 -12.02 10.10 -6.95
C THR A 138 -11.92 11.55 -6.46
N ARG A 139 -11.03 11.79 -5.53
CA ARG A 139 -10.82 13.12 -4.95
C ARG A 139 -10.33 14.09 -6.02
N PRO A 140 -10.78 15.36 -6.00
CA PRO A 140 -10.33 16.37 -6.96
C PRO A 140 -8.81 16.54 -6.99
N SER A 141 -8.12 16.47 -5.82
CA SER A 141 -6.65 16.53 -5.75
C SER A 141 -5.97 15.36 -6.47
N HIS A 142 -6.56 14.16 -6.43
CA HIS A 142 -6.04 12.99 -7.15
C HIS A 142 -6.33 13.09 -8.66
N LEU A 143 -7.50 13.58 -9.04
CA LEU A 143 -7.82 13.87 -10.45
C LEU A 143 -6.89 14.93 -11.05
N ALA A 144 -6.46 15.92 -10.25
CA ALA A 144 -5.49 16.93 -10.66
C ALA A 144 -4.11 16.33 -10.99
N MET A 145 -3.80 15.16 -10.48
CA MET A 145 -2.57 14.43 -10.76
C MET A 145 -2.71 13.43 -11.93
N ASP A 146 -3.93 13.10 -12.32
CA ASP A 146 -4.19 12.11 -13.36
C ASP A 146 -3.48 12.42 -14.67
N GLY A 147 -2.86 11.41 -15.24
CA GLY A 147 -2.15 11.51 -16.52
C GLY A 147 -0.79 12.23 -16.46
N ARG A 148 -0.43 12.88 -15.34
CA ARG A 148 0.86 13.57 -15.22
C ARG A 148 2.02 12.60 -15.22
N VAL A 149 3.06 12.96 -15.94
CA VAL A 149 4.27 12.13 -16.14
C VAL A 149 5.46 12.81 -15.51
N PHE A 150 6.23 12.07 -14.75
CA PHE A 150 7.46 12.51 -14.13
C PHE A 150 8.55 11.46 -14.36
N ARG A 151 9.81 11.85 -14.17
CA ARG A 151 10.89 10.86 -14.12
C ARG A 151 10.66 9.90 -12.95
N ALA A 152 11.06 8.65 -13.09
CA ALA A 152 10.95 7.63 -12.06
C ALA A 152 11.77 7.97 -10.78
N ASP A 153 12.83 8.77 -10.93
CA ASP A 153 13.70 9.26 -9.85
C ASP A 153 13.30 10.64 -9.31
N ASP A 154 12.18 11.22 -9.77
CA ASP A 154 11.69 12.52 -9.31
C ASP A 154 11.24 12.44 -7.83
N PRO A 155 11.65 13.42 -6.96
CA PRO A 155 11.24 13.47 -5.55
C PRO A 155 9.73 13.56 -5.31
N ILE A 156 8.94 13.88 -6.34
CA ILE A 156 7.47 13.87 -6.24
C ILE A 156 6.94 12.56 -5.71
N TRP A 157 7.60 11.44 -6.06
CA TRP A 157 7.20 10.09 -5.65
C TRP A 157 7.42 9.81 -4.17
N ASP A 158 8.09 10.68 -3.44
CA ASP A 158 8.17 10.62 -1.98
C ASP A 158 6.85 11.03 -1.32
N ILE A 159 6.05 11.84 -2.03
CA ILE A 159 4.81 12.43 -1.53
C ILE A 159 3.59 11.84 -2.26
N TRP A 160 3.67 11.73 -3.60
CA TRP A 160 2.52 11.38 -4.44
C TRP A 160 2.49 9.91 -4.88
N TYR A 161 3.38 9.06 -4.38
CA TYR A 161 3.26 7.62 -4.65
C TYR A 161 2.04 7.03 -3.91
N PRO A 162 1.08 6.38 -4.62
CA PRO A 162 -0.15 5.87 -4.00
C PRO A 162 0.12 4.79 -2.92
N PRO A 163 -0.81 4.64 -1.95
CA PRO A 163 -2.08 5.33 -1.81
C PRO A 163 -1.95 6.71 -1.20
N ASN A 164 -2.69 7.68 -1.74
CA ASN A 164 -2.66 9.08 -1.29
C ASN A 164 -3.86 9.45 -0.40
N GLY A 165 -4.57 8.48 0.14
CA GLY A 165 -5.72 8.64 1.04
C GLY A 165 -6.36 7.31 1.38
N PHE A 166 -7.23 7.30 2.38
CA PHE A 166 -8.05 6.13 2.68
C PHE A 166 -8.88 5.74 1.46
N ARG A 167 -8.95 4.42 1.15
CA ARG A 167 -9.70 3.88 0.00
C ARG A 167 -9.25 4.44 -1.35
N CYS A 168 -8.01 4.95 -1.43
CA CYS A 168 -7.41 5.38 -2.68
C CYS A 168 -7.34 4.20 -3.66
N ARG A 169 -7.63 4.47 -4.96
CA ARG A 169 -7.59 3.46 -6.03
C ARG A 169 -6.63 3.86 -7.16
N CYS A 170 -5.85 4.91 -6.93
CA CYS A 170 -4.87 5.39 -7.88
C CYS A 170 -3.69 4.42 -7.98
N GLY A 171 -3.02 4.43 -9.12
CA GLY A 171 -1.84 3.65 -9.39
C GLY A 171 -0.75 4.44 -10.09
N ILE A 172 0.30 3.74 -10.49
CA ILE A 172 1.39 4.27 -11.29
C ILE A 172 1.56 3.38 -12.52
N ILE A 173 1.70 4.01 -13.68
CA ILE A 173 2.03 3.36 -14.94
C ILE A 173 3.46 3.72 -15.30
N THR A 174 4.32 2.73 -15.52
CA THR A 174 5.67 2.97 -16.01
C THR A 174 5.68 3.16 -17.52
N LEU A 175 6.49 4.08 -18.03
CA LEU A 175 6.59 4.41 -19.45
C LEU A 175 8.04 4.37 -19.94
N SER A 176 8.24 3.84 -21.13
CA SER A 176 9.52 3.99 -21.84
C SER A 176 9.63 5.37 -22.47
N GLU A 177 10.86 5.80 -22.78
CA GLU A 177 11.11 7.04 -23.52
C GLU A 177 10.37 7.08 -24.86
N ARG A 178 10.32 5.96 -25.56
CA ARG A 178 9.57 5.82 -26.80
C ARG A 178 8.08 6.11 -26.60
N GLN A 179 7.45 5.53 -25.57
CA GLN A 179 6.05 5.74 -25.30
C GLN A 179 5.73 7.19 -24.92
N VAL A 180 6.60 7.86 -24.19
CA VAL A 180 6.47 9.28 -23.88
C VAL A 180 6.49 10.13 -25.17
N LYS A 181 7.44 9.87 -26.04
CA LYS A 181 7.56 10.57 -27.34
C LYS A 181 6.37 10.29 -28.27
N GLU A 182 6.03 9.03 -28.48
CA GLU A 182 4.94 8.61 -29.39
C GLU A 182 3.57 9.16 -28.96
N ARG A 183 3.35 9.27 -27.63
CA ARG A 183 2.09 9.80 -27.08
C ARG A 183 2.12 11.32 -26.88
N GLY A 184 3.21 12.01 -27.18
CA GLY A 184 3.34 13.45 -26.97
C GLY A 184 3.19 13.87 -25.51
N LEU A 185 3.59 13.02 -24.56
CA LEU A 185 3.40 13.28 -23.14
C LEU A 185 4.43 14.30 -22.65
N ARG A 186 3.97 15.25 -21.84
CA ARG A 186 4.84 16.22 -21.18
C ARG A 186 5.40 15.60 -19.91
N VAL A 187 6.72 15.59 -19.79
CA VAL A 187 7.40 15.25 -18.52
C VAL A 187 7.49 16.50 -17.66
N GLU A 188 6.90 16.44 -16.47
CA GLU A 188 6.84 17.55 -15.51
C GLU A 188 7.93 17.41 -14.43
N GLN A 189 8.15 18.50 -13.70
CA GLN A 189 9.03 18.55 -12.53
C GLN A 189 8.20 19.06 -11.34
N GLY A 190 8.00 18.21 -10.34
CA GLY A 190 7.20 18.53 -9.16
C GLY A 190 5.69 18.66 -9.43
N ALA A 191 4.88 18.46 -8.40
CA ALA A 191 3.43 18.63 -8.49
C ALA A 191 3.03 20.10 -8.53
N PRO A 192 1.97 20.46 -9.27
CA PRO A 192 1.37 21.79 -9.16
C PRO A 192 0.83 21.98 -7.73
N ARG A 193 0.91 23.21 -7.21
CA ARG A 193 0.32 23.53 -5.89
C ARG A 193 -1.20 23.59 -5.93
N ALA A 194 -1.74 23.99 -7.07
CA ALA A 194 -3.17 24.07 -7.33
C ALA A 194 -3.46 23.71 -8.79
N ALA A 195 -4.63 23.18 -9.04
CA ALA A 195 -5.11 22.89 -10.40
C ALA A 195 -6.62 23.12 -10.49
N GLU A 196 -7.12 23.35 -11.68
CA GLU A 196 -8.54 23.42 -11.95
C GLU A 196 -9.08 22.02 -12.27
N VAL A 197 -10.10 21.59 -11.53
CA VAL A 197 -10.78 20.31 -11.73
C VAL A 197 -12.28 20.55 -11.69
N GLY A 198 -12.96 20.23 -12.80
CA GLY A 198 -14.41 20.43 -12.92
C GLY A 198 -14.85 21.87 -12.68
N GLY A 199 -14.09 22.86 -13.15
CA GLY A 199 -14.41 24.29 -13.00
C GLY A 199 -14.12 24.87 -11.61
N LYS A 200 -13.38 24.13 -10.75
CA LYS A 200 -13.00 24.59 -9.40
C LYS A 200 -11.51 24.45 -9.19
N PHE A 201 -10.88 25.46 -8.57
CA PHE A 201 -9.51 25.36 -8.12
C PHE A 201 -9.42 24.49 -6.86
N VAL A 202 -8.52 23.51 -6.90
CA VAL A 202 -8.23 22.60 -5.79
C VAL A 202 -6.76 22.62 -5.42
N ASN A 203 -6.46 22.53 -4.14
CA ASN A 203 -5.10 22.29 -3.67
C ASN A 203 -4.67 20.88 -4.04
N VAL A 204 -3.49 20.76 -4.67
CA VAL A 204 -2.95 19.47 -5.09
C VAL A 204 -2.06 18.92 -3.99
N MET A 205 -2.70 18.24 -3.04
CA MET A 205 -2.05 17.60 -1.89
C MET A 205 -2.69 16.22 -1.63
N PRO A 206 -1.91 15.20 -1.22
CA PRO A 206 -2.47 13.98 -0.66
C PRO A 206 -3.30 14.26 0.59
N ASP A 207 -4.14 13.31 0.97
CA ASP A 207 -4.88 13.38 2.23
C ASP A 207 -3.89 13.45 3.42
N PRO A 208 -4.28 14.09 4.55
CA PRO A 208 -3.48 14.08 5.77
C PRO A 208 -3.04 12.66 6.14
N LYS A 209 -1.77 12.48 6.52
CA LYS A 209 -1.10 11.20 6.85
C LYS A 209 -0.78 10.29 5.64
N PHE A 210 -1.04 10.74 4.41
CA PHE A 210 -0.71 10.00 3.19
C PHE A 210 0.30 10.74 2.30
N SER A 211 1.04 11.68 2.85
CA SER A 211 2.07 12.46 2.14
C SER A 211 3.46 11.83 2.21
N LYS A 212 3.54 10.51 2.37
CA LYS A 212 4.79 9.75 2.36
C LYS A 212 4.62 8.47 1.56
N ASN A 213 5.65 8.15 0.79
CA ASN A 213 5.69 6.89 0.04
C ASN A 213 5.85 5.70 0.99
N PRO A 214 4.85 4.81 1.10
CA PRO A 214 4.91 3.69 2.04
C PRO A 214 5.98 2.65 1.67
N ALA A 215 6.46 2.65 0.42
CA ALA A 215 7.44 1.69 -0.08
C ALA A 215 8.88 2.10 0.26
N LYS A 216 9.19 3.38 0.37
CA LYS A 216 10.57 3.84 0.62
C LYS A 216 11.11 3.48 2.00
N ASN A 217 10.23 3.36 2.98
CA ASN A 217 10.62 3.12 4.37
C ASN A 217 10.48 1.65 4.81
N SER A 218 10.11 0.75 3.90
CA SER A 218 9.81 -0.64 4.25
C SER A 218 11.02 -1.56 4.35
N PHE A 219 12.26 -1.11 4.02
CA PHE A 219 13.35 -2.05 3.79
C PHE A 219 14.62 -1.89 4.63
N GLU A 220 14.88 -0.73 5.24
CA GLU A 220 16.02 -0.52 6.14
C GLU A 220 15.65 0.40 7.31
N PRO A 221 14.91 -0.12 8.31
CA PRO A 221 14.60 0.67 9.48
C PRO A 221 15.84 0.90 10.35
N GLU A 222 16.09 2.12 10.78
CA GLU A 222 17.00 2.39 11.89
C GLU A 222 16.40 1.88 13.20
N LEU A 223 16.62 0.63 13.54
CA LEU A 223 15.97 -0.08 14.65
C LEU A 223 16.17 0.57 16.04
N LYS A 224 17.27 1.31 16.24
CA LYS A 224 17.57 1.99 17.53
C LYS A 224 16.50 3.01 17.98
N ASN A 225 15.63 3.46 17.09
CA ASN A 225 14.55 4.39 17.42
C ASN A 225 13.20 3.69 17.70
N TYR A 226 13.18 2.34 17.66
CA TYR A 226 11.96 1.56 17.92
C TYR A 226 11.79 1.21 19.40
N PRO A 227 10.54 0.99 19.84
CA PRO A 227 10.30 0.26 21.07
C PRO A 227 11.01 -1.11 21.03
N LYS A 228 11.66 -1.51 22.12
CA LYS A 228 12.44 -2.76 22.20
C LYS A 228 11.65 -4.02 21.78
N SER A 229 10.33 -4.01 21.92
CA SER A 229 9.48 -5.12 21.48
C SER A 229 9.43 -5.28 19.96
N ILE A 230 9.48 -4.17 19.23
CA ILE A 230 9.49 -4.15 17.76
C ILE A 230 10.88 -4.55 17.25
N GLU A 231 11.93 -3.98 17.84
CA GLU A 231 13.33 -4.33 17.56
C GLU A 231 13.56 -5.84 17.66
N LYS A 232 13.18 -6.46 18.78
CA LYS A 232 13.26 -7.91 18.98
C LYS A 232 12.43 -8.73 17.99
N ALA A 233 11.23 -8.25 17.63
CA ALA A 233 10.41 -8.95 16.66
C ALA A 233 11.01 -8.91 15.25
N PHE A 234 11.64 -7.80 14.87
CA PHE A 234 12.35 -7.64 13.60
C PHE A 234 13.60 -8.52 13.55
N GLU A 235 14.46 -8.48 14.60
CA GLU A 235 15.65 -9.32 14.72
C GLU A 235 15.31 -10.81 14.61
N LYS A 236 14.25 -11.25 15.29
CA LYS A 236 13.79 -12.65 15.23
C LYS A 236 13.37 -13.08 13.83
N ARG A 237 12.76 -12.19 13.04
CA ARG A 237 12.39 -12.45 11.63
C ARG A 237 13.60 -12.49 10.71
N GLU A 238 14.51 -11.54 10.86
CA GLU A 238 15.77 -11.53 10.11
C GLU A 238 16.57 -12.83 10.30
N MET A 239 16.66 -13.33 11.55
CA MET A 239 17.29 -14.60 11.87
C MET A 239 16.57 -15.78 11.21
N SER A 240 15.22 -15.77 11.16
CA SER A 240 14.45 -16.85 10.56
C SER A 240 14.56 -16.90 9.03
N THR A 241 14.83 -15.76 8.38
CA THR A 241 15.03 -15.67 6.92
C THR A 241 16.47 -16.03 6.52
N LYS A 242 17.46 -15.68 7.34
CA LYS A 242 18.88 -16.04 7.08
C LYS A 242 19.19 -17.52 7.33
N GLY A 243 18.39 -18.22 8.13
CA GLY A 243 18.53 -19.66 8.39
C GLY A 243 17.90 -20.60 7.36
N LYS A 244 17.31 -20.05 6.27
CA LYS A 244 16.65 -20.80 5.18
C LYS A 244 17.36 -20.67 3.83
N LYS A 245 18.62 -20.24 3.81
CA LYS A 245 19.49 -20.27 2.62
C LYS A 245 20.45 -21.43 2.69
#